data_ec597acc011390fb191b3653b03c3693
#
_entry.id   ec597acc011390fb191b3653b03c3693
#
_cell.length_a   1.000
_cell.length_b   1.000
_cell.length_c   1.000
_cell.angle_alpha   90.00
_cell.angle_beta   90.00
_cell.angle_gamma   90.00
#
_symmetry.space_group_name_H-M   'P 1'
#
loop_
_entity.id
_entity.type
_entity.pdbx_description
1 polymer ?
#
loop_
_entity_poly.entity_id
_entity_poly.type
_entity_poly.pdbx_seq_one_letter_code
_entity_poly.pdbx_strand_id
1 'polypeptide(L)'
;IDDKVLFDSANKVNLKPQKRNVGYLFQNYALFPTMTVAKNIAAGLKGSKEEKQKKVQEMIEKFALAGLADRLPGQLSGGQQQRVALARIMAYEPDVILLDEPFSALDVFLKDRLQQELIEMLKDYDGTVIMVSHSRDEIYRFSEELLIMDQGKPVIYGETKKIFAKPVYKEAAKL
;
A
#
# COMPACT_ATOMS: atom_id res chain seq x y z
N ILE A 1 15.32 4.56 5.46
CA ILE A 1 14.15 5.07 6.16
C ILE A 1 14.69 5.71 7.41
N ASP A 2 14.49 7.01 7.54
CA ASP A 2 15.16 7.84 8.51
C ASP A 2 16.67 7.55 8.50
N ASP A 3 17.31 7.33 9.64
CA ASP A 3 18.75 6.99 9.69
C ASP A 3 19.04 5.49 9.52
N LYS A 4 18.01 4.67 9.28
CA LYS A 4 18.16 3.22 9.17
C LYS A 4 18.43 2.79 7.73
N VAL A 5 19.62 2.26 7.48
CA VAL A 5 19.99 1.65 6.19
C VAL A 5 19.37 0.26 6.09
N LEU A 6 18.50 0.06 5.09
CA LEU A 6 17.84 -1.24 4.83
C LEU A 6 18.66 -2.12 3.89
N PHE A 7 19.32 -1.49 2.91
CA PHE A 7 20.15 -2.15 1.92
C PHE A 7 21.30 -1.22 1.51
N ASP A 8 22.52 -1.76 1.52
CA ASP A 8 23.72 -1.10 1.04
C ASP A 8 24.70 -2.17 0.54
N SER A 9 24.88 -2.24 -0.77
CA SER A 9 25.76 -3.23 -1.39
C SER A 9 27.23 -2.99 -1.08
N ALA A 10 27.66 -1.73 -0.93
CA ALA A 10 29.04 -1.38 -0.63
C ALA A 10 29.44 -1.81 0.78
N ASN A 11 28.54 -1.58 1.75
CA ASN A 11 28.74 -1.94 3.16
C ASN A 11 28.18 -3.33 3.53
N LYS A 12 27.72 -4.11 2.54
CA LYS A 12 27.15 -5.46 2.74
C LYS A 12 25.96 -5.48 3.69
N VAL A 13 25.20 -4.39 3.77
CA VAL A 13 23.97 -4.33 4.56
C VAL A 13 22.82 -4.86 3.71
N ASN A 14 22.12 -5.90 4.20
CA ASN A 14 20.89 -6.39 3.59
C ASN A 14 19.96 -6.91 4.69
N LEU A 15 19.13 -6.04 5.19
CA LEU A 15 18.16 -6.43 6.24
C LEU A 15 17.13 -7.39 5.67
N LYS A 16 16.85 -8.47 6.40
CA LYS A 16 15.76 -9.38 6.05
C LYS A 16 14.44 -8.60 5.97
N PRO A 17 13.52 -8.94 5.04
CA PRO A 17 12.24 -8.23 4.87
C PRO A 17 11.48 -8.00 6.18
N GLN A 18 11.45 -9.02 7.06
CA GLN A 18 10.75 -8.97 8.35
C GLN A 18 11.33 -7.92 9.34
N LYS A 19 12.54 -7.39 9.07
CA LYS A 19 13.21 -6.37 9.89
C LYS A 19 13.13 -4.98 9.28
N ARG A 20 12.55 -4.84 8.08
CA ARG A 20 12.49 -3.56 7.37
C ARG A 20 11.34 -2.67 7.82
N ASN A 21 10.33 -3.22 8.46
CA ASN A 21 9.09 -2.54 8.86
C ASN A 21 8.40 -1.83 7.68
N VAL A 22 8.34 -2.49 6.53
CA VAL A 22 7.74 -1.98 5.30
C VAL A 22 6.51 -2.80 4.95
N GLY A 23 5.38 -2.12 4.74
CA GLY A 23 4.16 -2.72 4.19
C GLY A 23 4.24 -2.78 2.67
N TYR A 24 3.79 -3.89 2.07
CA TYR A 24 3.76 -4.01 0.61
C TYR A 24 2.38 -4.52 0.17
N LEU A 25 1.68 -3.70 -0.59
CA LEU A 25 0.45 -4.09 -1.27
C LEU A 25 0.78 -4.50 -2.71
N PHE A 26 0.70 -5.79 -2.97
CA PHE A 26 0.87 -6.36 -4.29
C PHE A 26 -0.38 -6.12 -5.16
N GLN A 27 -0.22 -6.06 -6.46
CA GLN A 27 -1.30 -5.94 -7.44
C GLN A 27 -2.42 -6.99 -7.26
N ASN A 28 -2.07 -8.22 -6.85
CA ASN A 28 -3.01 -9.31 -6.58
C ASN A 28 -3.36 -9.48 -5.09
N TYR A 29 -3.07 -8.43 -4.27
CA TYR A 29 -3.29 -8.36 -2.82
C TYR A 29 -2.52 -9.42 -1.99
N ALA A 30 -2.01 -10.48 -2.57
CA ALA A 30 -1.25 -11.56 -1.95
C ALA A 30 -1.84 -12.05 -0.60
N LEU A 31 -3.16 -12.23 -0.53
CA LEU A 31 -3.81 -12.81 0.64
C LEU A 31 -3.49 -14.28 0.76
N PHE A 32 -3.39 -14.78 1.99
CA PHE A 32 -3.25 -16.21 2.25
C PHE A 32 -4.60 -16.92 1.98
N PRO A 33 -4.73 -17.72 0.91
CA PRO A 33 -6.04 -18.19 0.44
C PRO A 33 -6.72 -19.17 1.40
N THR A 34 -5.95 -19.85 2.24
CA THR A 34 -6.42 -20.82 3.24
C THR A 34 -6.66 -20.21 4.63
N MET A 35 -6.40 -18.91 4.78
CA MET A 35 -6.62 -18.18 6.03
C MET A 35 -7.87 -17.32 5.93
N THR A 36 -8.66 -17.27 7.00
CA THR A 36 -9.78 -16.33 7.11
C THR A 36 -9.31 -14.87 7.10
N VAL A 37 -10.22 -13.93 6.94
CA VAL A 37 -9.96 -12.49 7.06
C VAL A 37 -9.23 -12.18 8.36
N ALA A 38 -9.77 -12.62 9.50
CA ALA A 38 -9.13 -12.41 10.80
C ALA A 38 -7.71 -12.99 10.88
N LYS A 39 -7.49 -14.18 10.33
CA LYS A 39 -6.16 -14.82 10.30
C LYS A 39 -5.20 -14.12 9.33
N ASN A 40 -5.69 -13.61 8.20
CA ASN A 40 -4.88 -12.79 7.30
C ASN A 40 -4.40 -11.51 8.00
N ILE A 41 -5.29 -10.79 8.70
CA ILE A 41 -4.94 -9.57 9.44
C ILE A 41 -3.96 -9.89 10.58
N ALA A 42 -4.16 -11.00 11.29
CA ALA A 42 -3.28 -11.43 12.38
C ALA A 42 -1.89 -11.89 11.90
N ALA A 43 -1.73 -12.19 10.61
CA ALA A 43 -0.48 -12.69 10.06
C ALA A 43 0.63 -11.64 10.17
N GLY A 44 1.66 -11.93 10.92
CA GLY A 44 2.76 -11.00 11.18
C GLY A 44 2.65 -10.21 12.49
N LEU A 45 1.51 -10.18 13.14
CA LEU A 45 1.37 -9.58 14.47
C LEU A 45 2.19 -10.33 15.51
N LYS A 46 2.87 -9.56 16.37
CA LYS A 46 3.60 -10.06 17.56
C LYS A 46 2.77 -9.77 18.80
N GLY A 47 3.09 -10.42 19.91
CA GLY A 47 2.41 -10.21 21.19
C GLY A 47 1.55 -11.39 21.62
N SER A 48 0.82 -11.23 22.71
CA SER A 48 -0.10 -12.22 23.27
C SER A 48 -1.30 -12.48 22.35
N LYS A 49 -2.07 -13.52 22.64
CA LYS A 49 -3.28 -13.84 21.90
C LYS A 49 -4.32 -12.73 22.02
N GLU A 50 -4.46 -12.19 23.21
CA GLU A 50 -5.39 -11.11 23.55
C GLU A 50 -5.06 -9.81 22.81
N GLU A 51 -3.77 -9.41 22.80
CA GLU A 51 -3.31 -8.23 22.05
C GLU A 51 -3.56 -8.37 20.56
N LYS A 52 -3.24 -9.52 19.97
CA LYS A 52 -3.50 -9.80 18.56
C LYS A 52 -4.99 -9.74 18.23
N GLN A 53 -5.84 -10.32 19.08
CA GLN A 53 -7.27 -10.34 18.89
C GLN A 53 -7.85 -8.92 18.96
N LYS A 54 -7.40 -8.10 19.90
CA LYS A 54 -7.78 -6.69 20.01
C LYS A 54 -7.40 -5.91 18.75
N LYS A 55 -6.15 -6.07 18.28
CA LYS A 55 -5.67 -5.39 17.05
C LYS A 55 -6.43 -5.85 15.81
N VAL A 56 -6.73 -7.13 15.69
CA VAL A 56 -7.55 -7.67 14.57
C VAL A 56 -8.95 -7.05 14.59
N GLN A 57 -9.58 -6.94 15.75
CA GLN A 57 -10.91 -6.34 15.87
C GLN A 57 -10.90 -4.86 15.49
N GLU A 58 -9.90 -4.10 15.96
CA GLU A 58 -9.68 -2.71 15.57
C GLU A 58 -9.57 -2.56 14.03
N MET A 59 -8.78 -3.42 13.39
CA MET A 59 -8.60 -3.40 11.94
C MET A 59 -9.87 -3.79 11.18
N ILE A 60 -10.64 -4.77 11.68
CA ILE A 60 -11.94 -5.14 11.10
C ILE A 60 -12.91 -3.96 11.11
N GLU A 61 -12.94 -3.21 12.19
CA GLU A 61 -13.79 -2.02 12.31
C GLU A 61 -13.31 -0.88 11.40
N LYS A 62 -12.01 -0.53 11.50
CA LYS A 62 -11.39 0.55 10.70
C LYS A 62 -11.56 0.33 9.19
N PHE A 63 -11.45 -0.91 8.72
CA PHE A 63 -11.52 -1.25 7.29
C PHE A 63 -12.90 -1.72 6.83
N ALA A 64 -13.96 -1.51 7.64
CA ALA A 64 -15.34 -1.89 7.32
C ALA A 64 -15.48 -3.36 6.86
N LEU A 65 -14.87 -4.28 7.62
CA LEU A 65 -14.86 -5.73 7.38
C LEU A 65 -15.77 -6.49 8.35
N ALA A 66 -16.68 -5.79 9.04
CA ALA A 66 -17.64 -6.39 9.97
C ALA A 66 -18.45 -7.51 9.27
N GLY A 67 -18.62 -8.64 9.96
CA GLY A 67 -19.31 -9.83 9.42
C GLY A 67 -18.52 -10.64 8.40
N LEU A 68 -17.26 -10.27 8.10
CA LEU A 68 -16.41 -10.99 7.16
C LEU A 68 -15.24 -11.73 7.83
N ALA A 69 -15.08 -11.63 9.15
CA ALA A 69 -13.93 -12.14 9.90
C ALA A 69 -13.56 -13.60 9.62
N ASP A 70 -14.59 -14.46 9.46
CA ASP A 70 -14.44 -15.89 9.25
C ASP A 70 -14.43 -16.32 7.77
N ARG A 71 -14.61 -15.38 6.83
CA ARG A 71 -14.59 -15.67 5.40
C ARG A 71 -13.17 -15.89 4.88
N LEU A 72 -13.07 -16.75 3.86
CA LEU A 72 -11.85 -16.95 3.09
C LEU A 72 -11.75 -15.90 1.97
N PRO A 73 -10.53 -15.56 1.48
CA PRO A 73 -10.33 -14.60 0.40
C PRO A 73 -11.19 -14.87 -0.85
N GLY A 74 -11.35 -16.12 -1.26
CA GLY A 74 -12.17 -16.48 -2.41
C GLY A 74 -13.69 -16.22 -2.26
N GLN A 75 -14.14 -15.85 -1.08
CA GLN A 75 -15.54 -15.49 -0.77
C GLN A 75 -15.74 -13.96 -0.72
N LEU A 76 -14.70 -13.18 -1.05
CA LEU A 76 -14.69 -11.73 -0.97
C LEU A 76 -14.68 -11.11 -2.37
N SER A 77 -15.31 -9.94 -2.51
CA SER A 77 -15.12 -9.10 -3.69
C SER A 77 -13.69 -8.54 -3.76
N GLY A 78 -13.24 -8.09 -4.93
CA GLY A 78 -11.92 -7.49 -5.10
C GLY A 78 -11.64 -6.33 -4.12
N GLY A 79 -12.60 -5.42 -3.95
CA GLY A 79 -12.48 -4.33 -2.98
C GLY A 79 -12.43 -4.80 -1.52
N GLN A 80 -13.15 -5.88 -1.17
CA GLN A 80 -13.03 -6.49 0.16
C GLN A 80 -11.66 -7.13 0.36
N GLN A 81 -11.12 -7.81 -0.66
CA GLN A 81 -9.76 -8.38 -0.61
C GLN A 81 -8.70 -7.29 -0.43
N GLN A 82 -8.84 -6.17 -1.14
CA GLN A 82 -7.95 -5.01 -1.00
C GLN A 82 -7.98 -4.47 0.43
N ARG A 83 -9.18 -4.28 1.01
CA ARG A 83 -9.32 -3.83 2.41
C ARG A 83 -8.68 -4.79 3.41
N VAL A 84 -8.82 -6.10 3.20
CA VAL A 84 -8.17 -7.11 4.05
C VAL A 84 -6.64 -7.02 3.93
N ALA A 85 -6.10 -6.82 2.72
CA ALA A 85 -4.67 -6.70 2.51
C ALA A 85 -4.11 -5.42 3.19
N LEU A 86 -4.82 -4.30 3.06
CA LEU A 86 -4.45 -3.05 3.75
C LEU A 86 -4.57 -3.18 5.27
N ALA A 87 -5.65 -3.77 5.78
CA ALA A 87 -5.83 -4.06 7.20
C ALA A 87 -4.67 -4.90 7.77
N ARG A 88 -4.24 -5.93 7.01
CA ARG A 88 -3.08 -6.76 7.36
C ARG A 88 -1.78 -5.94 7.44
N ILE A 89 -1.56 -5.03 6.47
CA ILE A 89 -0.39 -4.15 6.43
C ILE A 89 -0.42 -3.17 7.59
N MET A 90 -1.54 -2.47 7.79
CA MET A 90 -1.67 -1.45 8.84
C MET A 90 -1.63 -2.04 10.25
N ALA A 91 -1.99 -3.32 10.42
CA ALA A 91 -2.03 -3.97 11.72
C ALA A 91 -0.68 -4.00 12.44
N TYR A 92 0.44 -4.05 11.72
CA TYR A 92 1.78 -4.03 12.31
C TYR A 92 2.49 -2.67 12.26
N GLU A 93 1.76 -1.60 11.88
CA GLU A 93 2.20 -0.20 11.93
C GLU A 93 3.56 -0.01 11.24
N PRO A 94 3.61 -0.17 9.90
CA PRO A 94 4.86 -0.03 9.14
C PRO A 94 5.31 1.43 9.11
N ASP A 95 6.63 1.67 8.91
CA ASP A 95 7.18 3.00 8.71
C ASP A 95 6.90 3.52 7.28
N VAL A 96 6.82 2.58 6.31
CA VAL A 96 6.56 2.86 4.90
C VAL A 96 5.58 1.85 4.32
N ILE A 97 4.65 2.32 3.50
CA ILE A 97 3.75 1.47 2.69
C ILE A 97 4.11 1.62 1.22
N LEU A 98 4.34 0.51 0.54
CA LEU A 98 4.52 0.42 -0.90
C LEU A 98 3.24 -0.09 -1.54
N LEU A 99 2.69 0.64 -2.51
CA LEU A 99 1.50 0.29 -3.28
C LEU A 99 1.91 0.06 -4.73
N ASP A 100 1.80 -1.16 -5.22
CA ASP A 100 2.20 -1.55 -6.56
C ASP A 100 0.97 -1.68 -7.45
N GLU A 101 0.72 -0.67 -8.29
CA GLU A 101 -0.42 -0.56 -9.19
C GLU A 101 -1.76 -0.95 -8.54
N PRO A 102 -2.15 -0.33 -7.42
CA PRO A 102 -3.25 -0.80 -6.57
C PRO A 102 -4.63 -0.81 -7.26
N PHE A 103 -4.76 -0.17 -8.42
CA PHE A 103 -6.03 -0.02 -9.14
C PHE A 103 -5.99 -0.54 -10.59
N SER A 104 -4.89 -1.17 -11.04
CA SER A 104 -4.69 -1.55 -12.45
C SER A 104 -5.65 -2.64 -12.94
N ALA A 105 -6.13 -3.50 -12.05
CA ALA A 105 -7.02 -4.63 -12.38
C ALA A 105 -8.52 -4.30 -12.23
N LEU A 106 -8.88 -3.02 -12.03
CA LEU A 106 -10.25 -2.61 -11.73
C LEU A 106 -10.94 -1.97 -12.94
N ASP A 107 -12.25 -2.18 -13.05
CA ASP A 107 -13.08 -1.42 -13.99
C ASP A 107 -13.21 0.05 -13.56
N VAL A 108 -13.54 0.92 -14.52
CA VAL A 108 -13.53 2.38 -14.33
C VAL A 108 -14.49 2.84 -13.21
N PHE A 109 -15.67 2.21 -13.10
CA PHE A 109 -16.66 2.62 -12.11
C PHE A 109 -16.25 2.22 -10.68
N LEU A 110 -15.66 1.05 -10.54
CA LEU A 110 -15.18 0.56 -9.25
C LEU A 110 -13.90 1.29 -8.80
N LYS A 111 -13.07 1.68 -9.76
CA LYS A 111 -11.78 2.34 -9.55
C LYS A 111 -11.91 3.64 -8.73
N ASP A 112 -12.81 4.53 -9.13
CA ASP A 112 -12.99 5.83 -8.48
C ASP A 112 -13.42 5.69 -7.02
N ARG A 113 -14.35 4.77 -6.76
CA ARG A 113 -14.80 4.45 -5.41
C ARG A 113 -13.67 3.90 -4.54
N LEU A 114 -12.91 2.94 -5.05
CA LEU A 114 -11.81 2.31 -4.30
C LEU A 114 -10.64 3.27 -4.08
N GLN A 115 -10.42 4.22 -4.99
CA GLN A 115 -9.47 5.31 -4.79
C GLN A 115 -9.86 6.18 -3.59
N GLN A 116 -11.14 6.61 -3.51
CA GLN A 116 -11.63 7.38 -2.38
C GLN A 116 -11.52 6.60 -1.06
N GLU A 117 -11.90 5.32 -1.09
CA GLU A 117 -11.76 4.43 0.07
C GLU A 117 -10.30 4.31 0.52
N LEU A 118 -9.34 4.18 -0.41
CA LEU A 118 -7.91 4.11 -0.07
C LEU A 118 -7.40 5.42 0.56
N ILE A 119 -7.78 6.57 0.02
CA ILE A 119 -7.42 7.88 0.60
C ILE A 119 -7.92 7.96 2.04
N GLU A 120 -9.18 7.61 2.29
CA GLU A 120 -9.75 7.68 3.65
C GLU A 120 -9.08 6.69 4.61
N MET A 121 -8.72 5.49 4.13
CA MET A 121 -8.01 4.50 4.94
C MET A 121 -6.58 4.92 5.32
N LEU A 122 -5.92 5.70 4.47
CA LEU A 122 -4.55 6.18 4.69
C LEU A 122 -4.50 7.55 5.38
N LYS A 123 -5.64 8.23 5.58
CA LYS A 123 -5.70 9.58 6.11
C LYS A 123 -5.02 9.74 7.48
N ASP A 124 -5.17 8.75 8.35
CA ASP A 124 -4.58 8.75 9.71
C ASP A 124 -3.26 7.96 9.75
N TYR A 125 -2.63 7.73 8.62
CA TYR A 125 -1.34 7.06 8.58
C TYR A 125 -0.21 8.09 8.52
N ASP A 126 0.60 8.14 9.58
CA ASP A 126 1.69 9.11 9.72
C ASP A 126 2.99 8.71 8.97
N GLY A 127 3.05 7.51 8.41
CA GLY A 127 4.21 7.03 7.68
C GLY A 127 4.25 7.49 6.22
N THR A 128 5.30 7.10 5.51
CA THR A 128 5.45 7.41 4.08
C THR A 128 4.72 6.38 3.22
N VAL A 129 3.95 6.86 2.23
CA VAL A 129 3.33 6.01 1.20
C VAL A 129 4.05 6.22 -0.12
N ILE A 130 4.54 5.14 -0.73
CA ILE A 130 5.12 5.16 -2.07
C ILE A 130 4.21 4.35 -2.98
N MET A 131 3.68 4.98 -4.03
CA MET A 131 2.79 4.34 -5.00
C MET A 131 3.45 4.28 -6.37
N VAL A 132 3.39 3.11 -7.01
CA VAL A 132 3.71 2.94 -8.43
C VAL A 132 2.40 2.94 -9.20
N SER A 133 2.29 3.80 -10.20
CA SER A 133 1.14 3.87 -11.09
C SER A 133 1.53 4.37 -12.48
N HIS A 134 0.78 3.94 -13.49
CA HIS A 134 0.85 4.47 -14.86
C HIS A 134 -0.29 5.44 -15.18
N SER A 135 -1.17 5.71 -14.22
CA SER A 135 -2.33 6.59 -14.39
C SER A 135 -2.03 8.01 -13.93
N ARG A 136 -2.16 8.97 -14.84
CA ARG A 136 -2.03 10.41 -14.54
C ARG A 136 -2.94 10.86 -13.40
N ASP A 137 -4.19 10.44 -13.46
CA ASP A 137 -5.21 10.81 -12.47
C ASP A 137 -4.86 10.28 -11.08
N GLU A 138 -4.36 9.05 -11.00
CA GLU A 138 -3.89 8.47 -9.75
C GLU A 138 -2.70 9.26 -9.19
N ILE A 139 -1.67 9.48 -10.01
CA ILE A 139 -0.48 10.22 -9.61
C ILE A 139 -0.88 11.61 -9.09
N TYR A 140 -1.70 12.34 -9.83
CA TYR A 140 -2.11 13.69 -9.45
C TYR A 140 -2.96 13.73 -8.17
N ARG A 141 -3.79 12.71 -7.96
CA ARG A 141 -4.71 12.60 -6.81
C ARG A 141 -4.02 12.15 -5.52
N PHE A 142 -3.05 11.24 -5.63
CA PHE A 142 -2.47 10.57 -4.47
C PHE A 142 -1.08 11.09 -4.07
N SER A 143 -0.32 11.72 -4.98
CA SER A 143 1.07 12.05 -4.68
C SER A 143 1.32 13.54 -4.51
N GLU A 144 2.01 13.90 -3.43
CA GLU A 144 2.58 15.23 -3.21
C GLU A 144 3.86 15.40 -4.02
N GLU A 145 4.68 14.36 -4.06
CA GLU A 145 5.94 14.29 -4.78
C GLU A 145 5.91 13.19 -5.85
N LEU A 146 6.53 13.45 -6.97
CA LEU A 146 6.59 12.56 -8.13
C LEU A 146 8.03 12.24 -8.50
N LEU A 147 8.34 10.96 -8.60
CA LEU A 147 9.56 10.45 -9.21
C LEU A 147 9.23 9.76 -10.54
N ILE A 148 9.72 10.31 -11.65
CA ILE A 148 9.61 9.67 -12.97
C ILE A 148 10.86 8.84 -13.23
N MET A 149 10.65 7.59 -13.62
CA MET A 149 11.70 6.64 -13.97
C MET A 149 11.63 6.31 -15.46
N ASP A 150 12.79 6.28 -16.13
CA ASP A 150 12.92 5.76 -17.49
C ASP A 150 14.12 4.83 -17.57
N GLN A 151 13.93 3.65 -18.19
CA GLN A 151 14.96 2.60 -18.31
C GLN A 151 15.73 2.30 -17.01
N GLY A 152 15.01 2.26 -15.88
CA GLY A 152 15.58 1.98 -14.55
C GLY A 152 16.38 3.13 -13.92
N LYS A 153 16.34 4.33 -14.50
CA LYS A 153 17.01 5.52 -13.97
C LYS A 153 16.00 6.60 -13.58
N PRO A 154 16.24 7.34 -12.49
CA PRO A 154 15.45 8.51 -12.17
C PRO A 154 15.70 9.61 -13.21
N VAL A 155 14.61 10.20 -13.73
CA VAL A 155 14.64 11.28 -14.72
C VAL A 155 14.23 12.62 -14.11
N ILE A 156 13.16 12.60 -13.33
CA ILE A 156 12.61 13.79 -12.67
C ILE A 156 12.20 13.40 -11.25
N TYR A 157 12.45 14.30 -10.31
CA TYR A 157 11.92 14.23 -8.97
C TYR A 157 11.48 15.62 -8.52
N GLY A 158 10.31 15.74 -7.91
CA GLY A 158 9.83 17.00 -7.34
C GLY A 158 8.32 17.00 -7.08
N GLU A 159 7.81 18.16 -6.72
CA GLU A 159 6.41 18.38 -6.42
C GLU A 159 5.50 18.06 -7.62
N THR A 160 4.55 17.16 -7.44
CA THR A 160 3.67 16.63 -8.49
C THR A 160 2.99 17.76 -9.27
N LYS A 161 2.37 18.70 -8.59
CA LYS A 161 1.64 19.83 -9.22
C LYS A 161 2.53 20.68 -10.10
N LYS A 162 3.79 20.90 -9.70
CA LYS A 162 4.76 21.68 -10.49
C LYS A 162 5.19 20.95 -11.75
N ILE A 163 5.43 19.63 -11.63
CA ILE A 163 5.82 18.78 -12.77
C ILE A 163 4.69 18.73 -13.80
N PHE A 164 3.43 18.57 -13.37
CA PHE A 164 2.27 18.55 -14.26
C PHE A 164 1.99 19.91 -14.91
N ALA A 165 2.22 21.03 -14.19
CA ALA A 165 1.99 22.37 -14.73
C ALA A 165 3.02 22.78 -15.79
N LYS A 166 4.27 22.30 -15.69
CA LYS A 166 5.35 22.63 -16.64
C LYS A 166 6.20 21.39 -16.89
N PRO A 167 5.77 20.46 -17.75
CA PRO A 167 6.55 19.27 -18.07
C PRO A 167 7.79 19.69 -18.88
N VAL A 168 8.93 19.77 -18.22
CA VAL A 168 10.22 20.21 -18.83
C VAL A 168 10.83 19.11 -19.67
N TYR A 169 10.48 17.84 -19.37
CA TYR A 169 11.05 16.67 -20.02
C TYR A 169 10.00 15.94 -20.85
N LYS A 170 10.46 15.33 -21.95
CA LYS A 170 9.62 14.58 -22.88
C LYS A 170 8.86 13.42 -22.20
N GLU A 171 9.47 12.83 -21.18
CA GLU A 171 8.91 11.75 -20.35
C GLU A 171 7.75 12.28 -19.49
N ALA A 172 7.90 13.45 -18.88
CA ALA A 172 6.83 14.10 -18.12
C ALA A 172 5.67 14.56 -19.01
N ALA A 173 5.96 14.92 -20.26
CA ALA A 173 4.92 15.31 -21.23
C ALA A 173 4.10 14.11 -21.76
N LYS A 174 4.58 12.89 -21.57
CA LYS A 174 3.86 11.65 -21.91
C LYS A 174 2.94 11.16 -20.78
N LEU A 175 3.14 11.61 -19.55
CA LEU A 175 2.20 11.44 -18.47
C LEU A 175 0.93 12.24 -18.77
#